data_33e0b79f4a4f60698c18a475a467e552
#
_entry.id   33e0b79f4a4f60698c18a475a467e552
#
_cell.length_a   1.000
_cell.length_b   1.000
_cell.length_c   1.000
_cell.angle_alpha   90.00
_cell.angle_beta   90.00
_cell.angle_gamma   90.00
#
_symmetry.space_group_name_H-M   'P 1'
#
loop_
_entity.id
_entity.type
_entity.pdbx_description
1 polymer ?
#
loop_
_entity_poly.entity_id
_entity_poly.type
_entity_poly.pdbx_seq_one_letter_code
_entity_poly.pdbx_strand_id
1 'polypeptide(L)'
;MGEETLPLVKAVDMAKRYGDFIALHPLNVEVHAGEFFGVFGPNGADKSTFIKLLTGQLRASKGNIEVLGVNAREDPQKLKANIGIVPESESPPSFLTPAEFLEFVARLRGVDDIAEKVEYWLNWFGMEEKRDTMCKDLSKGQRQKVMLATAFIHKPKLLFLDEPFANLDPIYQRKCREWLLQHVKDGGTIFLCSHILEMAERMCNRMAIINHGKVLAAGTVKGLKIDPSETLEDVFIRLVGHSIEDAERFKDEGVKHSEEE
;
A
#
# COMPACT_ATOMS: atom_id res chain seq x y z
N MET A 1 8.66 28.32 15.05
CA MET A 1 8.43 28.07 13.63
C MET A 1 8.98 26.66 13.40
N GLY A 2 8.11 25.66 13.34
CA GLY A 2 8.54 24.30 13.00
C GLY A 2 8.99 24.28 11.54
N GLU A 3 10.14 23.69 11.25
CA GLU A 3 10.54 23.35 9.89
C GLU A 3 9.41 22.49 9.28
N GLU A 4 8.76 22.97 8.24
CA GLU A 4 7.86 22.16 7.43
C GLU A 4 8.72 21.08 6.78
N THR A 5 8.72 19.89 7.38
CA THR A 5 9.41 18.73 6.80
C THR A 5 8.71 18.38 5.48
N LEU A 6 9.47 18.42 4.39
CA LEU A 6 8.97 18.05 3.07
C LEU A 6 8.38 16.62 3.12
N PRO A 7 7.21 16.40 2.49
CA PRO A 7 6.62 15.08 2.46
C PRO A 7 7.49 14.09 1.68
N LEU A 8 7.58 12.84 2.15
CA LEU A 8 8.28 11.77 1.42
C LEU A 8 7.46 11.26 0.21
N VAL A 9 6.14 11.38 0.28
CA VAL A 9 5.23 11.11 -0.83
C VAL A 9 4.39 12.35 -1.04
N LYS A 10 4.39 12.87 -2.26
CA LYS A 10 3.55 13.97 -2.67
C LYS A 10 2.93 13.67 -4.04
N ALA A 11 1.62 13.59 -4.08
CA ALA A 11 0.87 13.53 -5.33
C ALA A 11 -0.11 14.70 -5.40
N VAL A 12 -0.12 15.37 -6.54
CA VAL A 12 -0.99 16.52 -6.80
C VAL A 12 -1.79 16.25 -8.06
N ASP A 13 -3.12 16.35 -7.96
CA ASP A 13 -4.07 16.08 -9.05
C ASP A 13 -3.85 14.71 -9.72
N MET A 14 -3.34 13.74 -8.96
CA MET A 14 -3.05 12.40 -9.47
C MET A 14 -4.33 11.71 -9.90
N ALA A 15 -4.39 11.28 -11.16
CA ALA A 15 -5.54 10.57 -11.71
C ALA A 15 -5.11 9.45 -12.65
N LYS A 16 -5.97 8.42 -12.78
CA LYS A 16 -5.77 7.33 -13.73
C LYS A 16 -7.04 7.02 -14.49
N ARG A 17 -6.89 6.93 -15.82
CA ARG A 17 -7.95 6.59 -16.76
C ARG A 17 -7.48 5.47 -17.70
N TYR A 18 -8.35 4.56 -18.02
CA TYR A 18 -8.18 3.50 -19.02
C TYR A 18 -9.32 3.63 -20.06
N GLY A 19 -9.01 4.20 -21.21
CA GLY A 19 -10.05 4.55 -22.19
C GLY A 19 -11.10 5.48 -21.54
N ASP A 20 -12.34 5.06 -21.48
CA ASP A 20 -13.43 5.82 -20.86
C ASP A 20 -13.61 5.54 -19.36
N PHE A 21 -12.99 4.47 -18.84
CA PHE A 21 -13.05 4.12 -17.45
C PHE A 21 -12.07 4.96 -16.61
N ILE A 22 -12.60 5.62 -15.56
CA ILE A 22 -11.78 6.37 -14.58
C ILE A 22 -11.52 5.45 -13.40
N ALA A 23 -10.29 4.93 -13.29
CA ALA A 23 -9.86 4.10 -12.18
C ALA A 23 -9.58 4.93 -10.93
N LEU A 24 -8.92 6.11 -11.08
CA LEU A 24 -8.73 7.05 -9.99
C LEU A 24 -9.12 8.45 -10.44
N HIS A 25 -10.05 9.05 -9.73
CA HIS A 25 -10.39 10.47 -9.87
C HIS A 25 -9.23 11.34 -9.37
N PRO A 26 -9.12 12.61 -9.81
CA PRO A 26 -8.08 13.51 -9.34
C PRO A 26 -8.06 13.56 -7.81
N LEU A 27 -6.88 13.29 -7.23
CA LEU A 27 -6.70 13.30 -5.79
C LEU A 27 -5.32 13.88 -5.42
N ASN A 28 -5.24 14.35 -4.19
CA ASN A 28 -4.00 14.81 -3.57
C ASN A 28 -3.68 13.93 -2.37
N VAL A 29 -2.40 13.60 -2.19
CA VAL A 29 -1.92 12.90 -1.00
C VAL A 29 -0.52 13.37 -0.64
N GLU A 30 -0.30 13.56 0.66
CA GLU A 30 1.01 13.81 1.24
C GLU A 30 1.24 12.86 2.40
N VAL A 31 2.43 12.22 2.41
CA VAL A 31 2.87 11.36 3.51
C VAL A 31 4.23 11.84 3.98
N HIS A 32 4.35 12.09 5.27
CA HIS A 32 5.55 12.63 5.89
C HIS A 32 6.43 11.52 6.48
N ALA A 33 7.68 11.85 6.77
CA ALA A 33 8.61 10.91 7.40
C ALA A 33 8.08 10.44 8.77
N GLY A 34 8.23 9.14 9.06
CA GLY A 34 7.77 8.54 10.31
C GLY A 34 6.25 8.31 10.39
N GLU A 35 5.51 8.47 9.29
CA GLU A 35 4.08 8.15 9.25
C GLU A 35 3.83 6.68 8.89
N PHE A 36 2.83 6.11 9.52
CA PHE A 36 2.13 4.93 9.05
C PHE A 36 0.82 5.40 8.40
N PHE A 37 0.85 5.58 7.08
CA PHE A 37 -0.29 6.05 6.29
C PHE A 37 -1.03 4.88 5.66
N GLY A 38 -2.35 4.83 5.83
CA GLY A 38 -3.20 3.76 5.27
C GLY A 38 -4.18 4.25 4.21
N VAL A 39 -4.42 3.46 3.18
CA VAL A 39 -5.52 3.65 2.22
C VAL A 39 -6.46 2.46 2.34
N PHE A 40 -7.69 2.71 2.74
CA PHE A 40 -8.67 1.67 3.02
C PHE A 40 -9.90 1.81 2.11
N GLY A 41 -10.43 0.67 1.70
CA GLY A 41 -11.61 0.63 0.84
C GLY A 41 -11.94 -0.80 0.42
N PRO A 42 -13.12 -1.04 -0.16
CA PRO A 42 -13.53 -2.36 -0.59
C PRO A 42 -12.67 -2.89 -1.75
N ASN A 43 -12.85 -4.16 -2.09
CA ASN A 43 -12.28 -4.71 -3.30
C ASN A 43 -12.83 -3.98 -4.52
N GLY A 44 -11.95 -3.65 -5.48
CA GLY A 44 -12.33 -2.84 -6.64
C GLY A 44 -12.36 -1.32 -6.41
N ALA A 45 -11.96 -0.83 -5.22
CA ALA A 45 -11.84 0.62 -4.97
C ALA A 45 -10.59 1.27 -5.61
N ASP A 46 -9.80 0.51 -6.37
CA ASP A 46 -8.56 0.94 -7.05
C ASP A 46 -7.37 1.27 -6.13
N LYS A 47 -7.29 0.64 -4.95
CA LYS A 47 -6.15 0.75 -4.02
C LYS A 47 -4.83 0.33 -4.66
N SER A 48 -4.80 -0.81 -5.36
CA SER A 48 -3.61 -1.30 -6.06
C SER A 48 -3.18 -0.38 -7.20
N THR A 49 -4.14 0.24 -7.92
CA THR A 49 -3.86 1.29 -8.90
C THR A 49 -3.17 2.48 -8.24
N PHE A 50 -3.62 2.87 -7.05
CA PHE A 50 -3.03 3.96 -6.29
C PHE A 50 -1.54 3.68 -5.97
N ILE A 51 -1.23 2.53 -5.35
CA ILE A 51 0.17 2.13 -5.07
C ILE A 51 1.01 2.08 -6.35
N LYS A 52 0.51 1.47 -7.43
CA LYS A 52 1.24 1.35 -8.70
C LYS A 52 1.59 2.71 -9.33
N LEU A 53 0.76 3.72 -9.14
CA LEU A 53 1.06 5.10 -9.56
C LEU A 53 2.17 5.70 -8.70
N LEU A 54 2.07 5.61 -7.37
CA LEU A 54 3.07 6.15 -6.44
C LEU A 54 4.45 5.49 -6.60
N THR A 55 4.47 4.20 -6.93
CA THR A 55 5.72 3.44 -7.10
C THR A 55 6.30 3.49 -8.52
N GLY A 56 5.68 4.24 -9.43
CA GLY A 56 6.13 4.34 -10.82
C GLY A 56 6.00 3.03 -11.62
N GLN A 57 5.21 2.07 -11.15
CA GLN A 57 4.85 0.86 -11.91
C GLN A 57 3.83 1.17 -12.99
N LEU A 58 3.02 2.21 -12.76
CA LEU A 58 2.00 2.67 -13.68
C LEU A 58 2.15 4.19 -13.89
N ARG A 59 1.92 4.65 -15.12
CA ARG A 59 1.92 6.09 -15.42
C ARG A 59 0.56 6.71 -15.10
N ALA A 60 0.57 7.83 -14.39
CA ALA A 60 -0.62 8.64 -14.18
C ALA A 60 -1.11 9.22 -15.52
N SER A 61 -2.43 9.33 -15.67
CA SER A 61 -3.04 10.02 -16.81
C SER A 61 -3.01 11.53 -16.63
N LYS A 62 -3.02 12.01 -15.36
CA LYS A 62 -2.93 13.44 -14.99
C LYS A 62 -2.21 13.57 -13.63
N GLY A 63 -1.71 14.76 -13.37
CA GLY A 63 -1.08 15.11 -12.09
C GLY A 63 0.40 14.83 -12.03
N ASN A 64 1.01 15.21 -10.91
CA ASN A 64 2.41 15.01 -10.61
C ASN A 64 2.58 14.14 -9.36
N ILE A 65 3.59 13.27 -9.39
CA ILE A 65 3.88 12.34 -8.28
C ILE A 65 5.38 12.42 -8.00
N GLU A 66 5.69 12.80 -6.77
CA GLU A 66 7.05 12.84 -6.25
C GLU A 66 7.15 11.94 -5.03
N VAL A 67 8.13 11.06 -5.00
CA VAL A 67 8.39 10.15 -3.89
C VAL A 67 9.88 10.15 -3.59
N LEU A 68 10.25 10.43 -2.34
CA LEU A 68 11.64 10.60 -1.90
C LEU A 68 12.42 11.64 -2.75
N GLY A 69 11.74 12.72 -3.18
CA GLY A 69 12.33 13.74 -4.07
C GLY A 69 12.53 13.27 -5.52
N VAL A 70 11.99 12.11 -5.90
CA VAL A 70 12.09 11.55 -7.25
C VAL A 70 10.73 11.62 -7.93
N ASN A 71 10.68 12.19 -9.12
CA ASN A 71 9.47 12.16 -9.94
C ASN A 71 9.22 10.72 -10.44
N ALA A 72 8.10 10.14 -10.04
CA ALA A 72 7.78 8.74 -10.33
C ALA A 72 7.60 8.45 -11.84
N ARG A 73 7.32 9.49 -12.64
CA ARG A 73 7.17 9.37 -14.09
C ARG A 73 8.51 9.44 -14.84
N GLU A 74 9.43 10.29 -14.35
CA GLU A 74 10.70 10.59 -15.02
C GLU A 74 11.76 9.54 -14.71
N ASP A 75 11.88 9.13 -13.47
CA ASP A 75 12.89 8.14 -13.03
C ASP A 75 12.30 7.05 -12.12
N PRO A 76 11.44 6.18 -12.67
CA PRO A 76 10.84 5.09 -11.88
C PRO A 76 11.86 4.06 -11.41
N GLN A 77 13.02 3.95 -12.06
CA GLN A 77 14.07 2.99 -11.65
C GLN A 77 14.77 3.47 -10.39
N LYS A 78 15.17 4.75 -10.35
CA LYS A 78 15.76 5.37 -9.15
C LYS A 78 14.79 5.33 -7.99
N LEU A 79 13.50 5.59 -8.22
CA LEU A 79 12.47 5.48 -7.21
C LEU A 79 12.42 4.06 -6.65
N LYS A 80 12.24 3.04 -7.50
CA LYS A 80 12.16 1.63 -7.09
C LYS A 80 13.41 1.15 -6.35
N ALA A 81 14.58 1.70 -6.65
CA ALA A 81 15.81 1.35 -5.95
C ALA A 81 15.79 1.73 -4.46
N ASN A 82 15.01 2.74 -4.07
CA ASN A 82 15.01 3.34 -2.73
C ASN A 82 13.80 2.96 -1.87
N ILE A 83 12.83 2.24 -2.41
CA ILE A 83 11.61 1.84 -1.72
C ILE A 83 11.49 0.32 -1.61
N GLY A 84 10.78 -0.15 -0.58
CA GLY A 84 10.32 -1.54 -0.53
C GLY A 84 8.87 -1.63 -1.03
N ILE A 85 8.57 -2.68 -1.78
CA ILE A 85 7.22 -2.88 -2.35
C ILE A 85 6.78 -4.31 -2.09
N VAL A 86 5.58 -4.47 -1.54
CA VAL A 86 4.85 -5.75 -1.50
C VAL A 86 3.55 -5.53 -2.26
N PRO A 87 3.42 -6.06 -3.48
CA PRO A 87 2.20 -5.98 -4.26
C PRO A 87 1.18 -7.05 -3.86
N GLU A 88 -0.10 -6.81 -4.11
CA GLU A 88 -1.21 -7.72 -3.75
C GLU A 88 -1.11 -9.09 -4.44
N SER A 89 -0.81 -9.11 -5.74
CA SER A 89 -0.96 -10.29 -6.59
C SER A 89 0.34 -10.85 -7.17
N GLU A 90 1.47 -10.20 -6.93
CA GLU A 90 2.75 -10.69 -7.43
C GLU A 90 3.28 -11.82 -6.56
N SER A 91 3.98 -12.75 -7.19
CA SER A 91 4.63 -13.88 -6.54
C SER A 91 6.13 -13.87 -6.85
N PRO A 92 6.95 -14.48 -6.01
CA PRO A 92 8.36 -14.64 -6.33
C PRO A 92 8.52 -15.45 -7.63
N PRO A 93 9.62 -15.25 -8.37
CA PRO A 93 9.87 -15.98 -9.62
C PRO A 93 9.79 -17.50 -9.43
N SER A 94 9.01 -18.18 -10.28
CA SER A 94 8.62 -19.58 -10.11
C SER A 94 9.81 -20.55 -10.04
N PHE A 95 10.91 -20.25 -10.76
CA PHE A 95 12.08 -21.12 -10.90
C PHE A 95 13.29 -20.67 -10.04
N LEU A 96 13.08 -19.75 -9.13
CA LEU A 96 14.06 -19.42 -8.09
C LEU A 96 13.61 -20.04 -6.76
N THR A 97 14.59 -20.33 -5.92
CA THR A 97 14.32 -20.66 -4.51
C THR A 97 14.19 -19.38 -3.69
N PRO A 98 13.62 -19.42 -2.47
CA PRO A 98 13.61 -18.28 -1.56
C PRO A 98 14.99 -17.68 -1.33
N ALA A 99 16.02 -18.52 -1.12
CA ALA A 99 17.37 -18.04 -0.90
C ALA A 99 17.93 -17.31 -2.13
N GLU A 100 17.81 -17.90 -3.32
CA GLU A 100 18.26 -17.28 -4.58
C GLU A 100 17.53 -15.96 -4.87
N PHE A 101 16.22 -15.90 -4.62
CA PHE A 101 15.46 -14.69 -4.88
C PHE A 101 15.81 -13.58 -3.87
N LEU A 102 15.96 -13.91 -2.58
CA LEU A 102 16.41 -12.95 -1.56
C LEU A 102 17.83 -12.45 -1.87
N GLU A 103 18.74 -13.35 -2.25
CA GLU A 103 20.10 -12.98 -2.64
C GLU A 103 20.11 -12.06 -3.87
N PHE A 104 19.34 -12.39 -4.90
CA PHE A 104 19.20 -11.57 -6.09
C PHE A 104 18.73 -10.15 -5.75
N VAL A 105 17.66 -10.04 -4.93
CA VAL A 105 17.13 -8.73 -4.52
C VAL A 105 18.14 -7.98 -3.66
N ALA A 106 18.81 -8.65 -2.72
CA ALA A 106 19.82 -8.04 -1.88
C ALA A 106 20.99 -7.47 -2.69
N ARG A 107 21.50 -8.21 -3.68
CA ARG A 107 22.52 -7.72 -4.62
C ARG A 107 22.06 -6.51 -5.42
N LEU A 108 20.83 -6.58 -5.96
CA LEU A 108 20.24 -5.48 -6.73
C LEU A 108 20.08 -4.19 -5.90
N ARG A 109 19.88 -4.34 -4.58
CA ARG A 109 19.70 -3.25 -3.62
C ARG A 109 20.97 -2.79 -2.95
N GLY A 110 22.13 -3.37 -3.29
CA GLY A 110 23.42 -3.02 -2.69
C GLY A 110 23.47 -3.32 -1.20
N VAL A 111 22.85 -4.42 -0.78
CA VAL A 111 22.84 -4.84 0.62
C VAL A 111 24.20 -5.45 0.96
N ASP A 112 24.78 -5.05 2.09
CA ASP A 112 25.98 -5.69 2.64
C ASP A 112 25.61 -6.98 3.39
N ASP A 113 26.57 -7.87 3.61
CA ASP A 113 26.42 -9.12 4.37
C ASP A 113 25.25 -9.97 3.90
N ILE A 114 25.13 -10.12 2.56
CA ILE A 114 23.97 -10.71 1.91
C ILE A 114 23.61 -12.08 2.47
N ALA A 115 24.62 -12.98 2.63
CA ALA A 115 24.37 -14.33 3.11
C ALA A 115 23.75 -14.32 4.52
N GLU A 116 24.26 -13.50 5.43
CA GLU A 116 23.75 -13.37 6.79
C GLU A 116 22.30 -12.83 6.78
N LYS A 117 22.03 -11.81 5.96
CA LYS A 117 20.68 -11.21 5.88
C LYS A 117 19.68 -12.15 5.23
N VAL A 118 20.07 -12.93 4.24
CA VAL A 118 19.20 -13.96 3.63
C VAL A 118 18.83 -15.00 4.68
N GLU A 119 19.81 -15.56 5.41
CA GLU A 119 19.54 -16.52 6.48
C GLU A 119 18.69 -15.92 7.61
N TYR A 120 18.97 -14.68 8.01
CA TYR A 120 18.17 -13.95 9.00
C TYR A 120 16.70 -13.89 8.61
N TRP A 121 16.39 -13.47 7.37
CA TRP A 121 15.00 -13.32 6.93
C TRP A 121 14.29 -14.65 6.68
N LEU A 122 15.02 -15.68 6.20
CA LEU A 122 14.45 -17.03 6.08
C LEU A 122 14.07 -17.58 7.46
N ASN A 123 14.97 -17.44 8.45
CA ASN A 123 14.70 -17.85 9.83
C ASN A 123 13.56 -17.04 10.45
N TRP A 124 13.56 -15.72 10.26
CA TRP A 124 12.54 -14.83 10.80
C TRP A 124 11.13 -15.21 10.33
N PHE A 125 10.99 -15.69 9.09
CA PHE A 125 9.74 -16.15 8.50
C PHE A 125 9.48 -17.66 8.67
N GLY A 126 10.37 -18.43 9.32
CA GLY A 126 10.26 -19.88 9.47
C GLY A 126 10.28 -20.60 8.11
N MET A 127 11.22 -20.20 7.27
CA MET A 127 11.35 -20.70 5.90
C MET A 127 12.65 -21.49 5.68
N GLU A 128 13.38 -21.84 6.75
CA GLU A 128 14.67 -22.52 6.69
C GLU A 128 14.59 -23.83 5.92
N GLU A 129 13.59 -24.67 6.22
CA GLU A 129 13.36 -25.93 5.54
C GLU A 129 12.91 -25.77 4.08
N LYS A 130 12.46 -24.57 3.70
CA LYS A 130 12.01 -24.23 2.35
C LYS A 130 13.04 -23.38 1.58
N ARG A 131 14.19 -23.16 2.19
CA ARG A 131 15.28 -22.33 1.66
C ARG A 131 15.59 -22.63 0.19
N ASP A 132 15.69 -23.92 -0.15
CA ASP A 132 16.09 -24.43 -1.46
C ASP A 132 14.91 -25.07 -2.24
N THR A 133 13.67 -24.89 -1.77
CA THR A 133 12.46 -25.31 -2.48
C THR A 133 12.10 -24.27 -3.55
N MET A 134 11.80 -24.70 -4.78
CA MET A 134 11.40 -23.75 -5.84
C MET A 134 10.14 -22.98 -5.45
N CYS A 135 10.08 -21.70 -5.76
CA CYS A 135 8.96 -20.85 -5.38
C CYS A 135 7.61 -21.27 -5.98
N LYS A 136 7.61 -21.97 -7.13
CA LYS A 136 6.39 -22.56 -7.70
C LYS A 136 5.76 -23.62 -6.78
N ASP A 137 6.58 -24.33 -5.99
CA ASP A 137 6.16 -25.43 -5.12
C ASP A 137 5.81 -24.97 -3.70
N LEU A 138 5.92 -23.66 -3.42
CA LEU A 138 5.53 -23.05 -2.17
C LEU A 138 4.02 -22.80 -2.09
N SER A 139 3.47 -22.85 -0.88
CA SER A 139 2.10 -22.40 -0.63
C SER A 139 1.95 -20.88 -0.85
N LYS A 140 0.72 -20.37 -0.98
CA LYS A 140 0.45 -18.94 -1.10
C LYS A 140 1.04 -18.14 0.08
N GLY A 141 0.87 -18.64 1.30
CA GLY A 141 1.41 -18.00 2.50
C GLY A 141 2.94 -18.00 2.54
N GLN A 142 3.59 -19.09 2.09
CA GLN A 142 5.04 -19.15 1.98
C GLN A 142 5.56 -18.15 0.93
N ARG A 143 4.92 -18.05 -0.23
CA ARG A 143 5.25 -17.03 -1.24
C ARG A 143 5.11 -15.62 -0.70
N GLN A 144 4.05 -15.35 0.06
CA GLN A 144 3.84 -14.06 0.72
C GLN A 144 4.97 -13.72 1.70
N LYS A 145 5.44 -14.70 2.50
CA LYS A 145 6.58 -14.54 3.40
C LYS A 145 7.86 -14.15 2.64
N VAL A 146 8.11 -14.79 1.50
CA VAL A 146 9.26 -14.47 0.63
C VAL A 146 9.14 -13.03 0.08
N MET A 147 7.96 -12.62 -0.40
CA MET A 147 7.74 -11.25 -0.89
C MET A 147 7.96 -10.19 0.20
N LEU A 148 7.48 -10.44 1.40
CA LEU A 148 7.73 -9.55 2.55
C LEU A 148 9.23 -9.47 2.88
N ALA A 149 9.92 -10.59 2.92
CA ALA A 149 11.36 -10.64 3.17
C ALA A 149 12.14 -9.81 2.13
N THR A 150 11.79 -9.90 0.85
CA THR A 150 12.43 -9.09 -0.21
C THR A 150 12.19 -7.59 -0.06
N ALA A 151 11.02 -7.19 0.45
CA ALA A 151 10.72 -5.79 0.70
C ALA A 151 11.46 -5.24 1.93
N PHE A 152 11.79 -6.09 2.91
CA PHE A 152 12.41 -5.69 4.17
C PHE A 152 13.94 -5.78 4.19
N ILE A 153 14.54 -6.64 3.35
CA ILE A 153 15.97 -7.02 3.43
C ILE A 153 16.93 -5.83 3.34
N HIS A 154 16.57 -4.79 2.58
CA HIS A 154 17.40 -3.60 2.38
C HIS A 154 17.03 -2.43 3.31
N LYS A 155 16.13 -2.65 4.30
CA LYS A 155 15.67 -1.66 5.28
C LYS A 155 15.31 -0.30 4.64
N PRO A 156 14.40 -0.24 3.67
CA PRO A 156 14.09 0.99 2.95
C PRO A 156 13.46 2.03 3.89
N LYS A 157 13.69 3.32 3.62
CA LYS A 157 13.04 4.40 4.39
C LYS A 157 11.53 4.47 4.17
N LEU A 158 11.04 3.93 3.05
CA LEU A 158 9.63 3.96 2.68
C LEU A 158 9.22 2.59 2.13
N LEU A 159 8.18 2.03 2.72
CA LEU A 159 7.54 0.77 2.31
C LEU A 159 6.17 1.05 1.71
N PHE A 160 5.89 0.46 0.56
CA PHE A 160 4.56 0.38 -0.05
C PHE A 160 4.05 -1.05 0.05
N LEU A 161 2.94 -1.24 0.75
CA LEU A 161 2.39 -2.55 1.08
C LEU A 161 0.94 -2.64 0.60
N ASP A 162 0.67 -3.56 -0.33
CA ASP A 162 -0.66 -3.82 -0.84
C ASP A 162 -1.15 -5.18 -0.31
N GLU A 163 -2.13 -5.18 0.59
CA GLU A 163 -2.67 -6.35 1.29
C GLU A 163 -1.58 -7.28 1.88
N PRO A 164 -0.58 -6.75 2.61
CA PRO A 164 0.64 -7.51 2.96
C PRO A 164 0.38 -8.71 3.87
N PHE A 165 -0.75 -8.74 4.58
CA PHE A 165 -1.07 -9.80 5.53
C PHE A 165 -1.96 -10.90 4.93
N ALA A 166 -2.36 -10.75 3.67
CA ALA A 166 -3.13 -11.77 2.97
C ALA A 166 -2.35 -13.11 2.95
N ASN A 167 -3.06 -14.21 3.16
CA ASN A 167 -2.51 -15.58 3.17
C ASN A 167 -1.48 -15.89 4.26
N LEU A 168 -1.17 -14.96 5.17
CA LEU A 168 -0.34 -15.23 6.34
C LEU A 168 -1.17 -15.85 7.47
N ASP A 169 -0.57 -16.79 8.19
CA ASP A 169 -1.14 -17.27 9.44
C ASP A 169 -1.10 -16.18 10.54
N PRO A 170 -1.96 -16.27 11.58
CA PRO A 170 -2.07 -15.24 12.62
C PRO A 170 -0.76 -14.91 13.35
N ILE A 171 0.14 -15.90 13.49
CA ILE A 171 1.44 -15.72 14.16
C ILE A 171 2.31 -14.76 13.34
N TYR A 172 2.44 -15.02 12.03
CA TYR A 172 3.25 -14.17 11.16
C TYR A 172 2.59 -12.83 10.85
N GLN A 173 1.25 -12.76 10.81
CA GLN A 173 0.54 -11.47 10.76
C GLN A 173 0.93 -10.59 11.95
N ARG A 174 0.95 -11.16 13.16
CA ARG A 174 1.34 -10.44 14.37
C ARG A 174 2.81 -10.01 14.31
N LYS A 175 3.73 -10.94 14.01
CA LYS A 175 5.16 -10.63 13.86
C LYS A 175 5.42 -9.51 12.87
N CYS A 176 4.79 -9.57 11.67
CA CYS A 176 4.92 -8.53 10.67
C CYS A 176 4.40 -7.18 11.16
N ARG A 177 3.24 -7.13 11.83
CA ARG A 177 2.72 -5.88 12.41
C ARG A 177 3.69 -5.28 13.43
N GLU A 178 4.20 -6.08 14.34
CA GLU A 178 5.17 -5.64 15.35
C GLU A 178 6.44 -5.09 14.69
N TRP A 179 6.95 -5.77 13.67
CA TRP A 179 8.11 -5.32 12.91
C TRP A 179 7.84 -3.99 12.17
N LEU A 180 6.68 -3.85 11.51
CA LEU A 180 6.30 -2.62 10.81
C LEU A 180 6.14 -1.44 11.76
N LEU A 181 5.52 -1.65 12.92
CA LEU A 181 5.41 -0.61 13.96
C LEU A 181 6.79 -0.20 14.50
N GLN A 182 7.71 -1.16 14.67
CA GLN A 182 9.07 -0.86 15.09
C GLN A 182 9.84 -0.11 13.98
N HIS A 183 9.66 -0.51 12.72
CA HIS A 183 10.25 0.18 11.58
C HIS A 183 9.87 1.68 11.52
N VAL A 184 8.61 2.00 11.81
CA VAL A 184 8.14 3.41 11.89
C VAL A 184 8.77 4.13 13.09
N LYS A 185 8.87 3.49 14.26
CA LYS A 185 9.56 4.06 15.44
C LYS A 185 11.03 4.34 15.17
N ASP A 186 11.67 3.53 14.33
CA ASP A 186 13.07 3.68 13.92
C ASP A 186 13.26 4.73 12.80
N GLY A 187 12.18 5.48 12.46
CA GLY A 187 12.19 6.57 11.48
C GLY A 187 11.82 6.15 10.06
N GLY A 188 11.41 4.89 9.85
CA GLY A 188 10.84 4.44 8.58
C GLY A 188 9.42 5.00 8.35
N THR A 189 8.94 4.89 7.14
CA THR A 189 7.60 5.35 6.72
C THR A 189 6.90 4.23 5.98
N ILE A 190 5.59 4.09 6.20
CA ILE A 190 4.80 3.02 5.59
C ILE A 190 3.58 3.60 4.90
N PHE A 191 3.36 3.18 3.66
CA PHE A 191 2.14 3.36 2.90
C PHE A 191 1.47 2.00 2.73
N LEU A 192 0.32 1.80 3.38
CA LEU A 192 -0.42 0.55 3.41
C LEU A 192 -1.73 0.69 2.65
N CYS A 193 -2.03 -0.24 1.74
CA CYS A 193 -3.39 -0.46 1.23
C CYS A 193 -3.98 -1.72 1.84
N SER A 194 -5.21 -1.64 2.34
CA SER A 194 -5.93 -2.81 2.84
C SER A 194 -7.46 -2.59 2.80
N HIS A 195 -8.21 -3.66 2.88
CA HIS A 195 -9.65 -3.63 3.10
C HIS A 195 -10.02 -3.88 4.58
N ILE A 196 -9.04 -4.17 5.45
CA ILE A 196 -9.24 -4.51 6.86
C ILE A 196 -9.10 -3.25 7.73
N LEU A 197 -10.21 -2.60 8.05
CA LEU A 197 -10.27 -1.34 8.80
C LEU A 197 -9.73 -1.46 10.23
N GLU A 198 -9.88 -2.62 10.88
CA GLU A 198 -9.33 -2.85 12.22
C GLU A 198 -7.80 -2.66 12.27
N MET A 199 -7.11 -2.94 11.16
CA MET A 199 -5.67 -2.68 11.07
C MET A 199 -5.34 -1.20 11.08
N ALA A 200 -6.19 -0.36 10.46
CA ALA A 200 -5.99 1.08 10.46
C ALA A 200 -5.98 1.66 11.88
N GLU A 201 -6.92 1.23 12.72
CA GLU A 201 -7.01 1.70 14.11
C GLU A 201 -5.78 1.37 14.94
N ARG A 202 -5.17 0.22 14.67
CA ARG A 202 -4.03 -0.29 15.45
C ARG A 202 -2.68 0.21 14.97
N MET A 203 -2.56 0.60 13.70
CA MET A 203 -1.25 0.82 13.07
C MET A 203 -1.09 2.21 12.46
N CYS A 204 -2.17 2.80 11.93
CA CYS A 204 -2.05 4.03 11.16
C CYS A 204 -2.11 5.29 12.02
N ASN A 205 -1.25 6.26 11.72
CA ASN A 205 -1.36 7.62 12.24
C ASN A 205 -2.42 8.41 11.47
N ARG A 206 -2.36 8.30 10.13
CA ARG A 206 -3.26 8.93 9.18
C ARG A 206 -3.73 7.92 8.15
N MET A 207 -4.88 8.17 7.57
CA MET A 207 -5.44 7.30 6.55
C MET A 207 -6.33 8.06 5.58
N ALA A 208 -6.59 7.43 4.44
CA ALA A 208 -7.62 7.81 3.50
C ALA A 208 -8.60 6.65 3.29
N ILE A 209 -9.87 6.97 3.13
CA ILE A 209 -10.92 6.03 2.73
C ILE A 209 -11.21 6.27 1.26
N ILE A 210 -11.12 5.20 0.46
CA ILE A 210 -11.33 5.25 -0.98
C ILE A 210 -12.47 4.33 -1.38
N ASN A 211 -13.31 4.79 -2.30
CA ASN A 211 -14.35 3.98 -2.94
C ASN A 211 -14.53 4.42 -4.39
N HIS A 212 -14.68 3.46 -5.32
CA HIS A 212 -14.80 3.71 -6.76
C HIS A 212 -13.80 4.76 -7.29
N GLY A 213 -12.53 4.63 -6.91
CA GLY A 213 -11.46 5.53 -7.33
C GLY A 213 -11.53 6.95 -6.78
N LYS A 214 -12.43 7.24 -5.83
CA LYS A 214 -12.55 8.54 -5.15
C LYS A 214 -12.12 8.45 -3.71
N VAL A 215 -11.32 9.40 -3.24
CA VAL A 215 -11.05 9.58 -1.81
C VAL A 215 -12.27 10.22 -1.18
N LEU A 216 -12.94 9.50 -0.29
CA LEU A 216 -14.13 9.96 0.42
C LEU A 216 -13.77 10.80 1.65
N ALA A 217 -12.70 10.42 2.35
CA ALA A 217 -12.18 11.15 3.48
C ALA A 217 -10.69 10.85 3.66
N ALA A 218 -9.94 11.80 4.22
CA ALA A 218 -8.55 11.62 4.61
C ALA A 218 -8.24 12.43 5.87
N GLY A 219 -7.45 11.86 6.78
CA GLY A 219 -7.09 12.53 8.02
C GLY A 219 -6.42 11.60 9.03
N THR A 220 -6.29 12.06 10.26
CA THR A 220 -5.88 11.17 11.36
C THR A 220 -7.00 10.18 11.66
N VAL A 221 -6.65 8.97 12.12
CA VAL A 221 -7.65 7.95 12.47
C VAL A 221 -8.69 8.49 13.47
N LYS A 222 -8.24 9.28 14.44
CA LYS A 222 -9.14 9.92 15.41
C LYS A 222 -9.98 11.03 14.79
N GLY A 223 -9.43 11.80 13.87
CA GLY A 223 -10.11 12.93 13.24
C GLY A 223 -11.19 12.54 12.22
N LEU A 224 -11.19 11.29 11.76
CA LEU A 224 -12.24 10.77 10.87
C LEU A 224 -13.50 10.33 11.63
N LYS A 225 -13.40 10.08 12.92
CA LYS A 225 -14.52 9.74 13.80
C LYS A 225 -15.26 10.99 14.23
N ILE A 226 -16.59 10.98 14.16
CA ILE A 226 -17.44 12.05 14.68
C ILE A 226 -17.58 11.89 16.20
N ASP A 227 -17.71 10.64 16.67
CA ASP A 227 -17.79 10.27 18.07
C ASP A 227 -16.61 9.37 18.43
N PRO A 228 -15.96 9.55 19.60
CA PRO A 228 -14.87 8.69 20.05
C PRO A 228 -15.20 7.20 20.14
N SER A 229 -16.48 6.84 20.31
CA SER A 229 -16.97 5.46 20.35
C SER A 229 -17.19 4.86 18.95
N GLU A 230 -17.27 5.70 17.90
CA GLU A 230 -17.45 5.25 16.52
C GLU A 230 -16.26 4.37 16.10
N THR A 231 -16.53 3.23 15.48
CA THR A 231 -15.50 2.40 14.87
C THR A 231 -15.14 2.92 13.47
N LEU A 232 -14.00 2.53 12.92
CA LEU A 232 -13.70 2.87 11.51
C LEU A 232 -14.64 2.17 10.53
N GLU A 233 -15.25 1.06 10.91
CA GLU A 233 -16.32 0.43 10.12
C GLU A 233 -17.56 1.32 10.04
N ASP A 234 -17.96 1.92 11.16
CA ASP A 234 -19.07 2.89 11.18
C ASP A 234 -18.78 4.11 10.32
N VAL A 235 -17.55 4.65 10.43
CA VAL A 235 -17.07 5.75 9.57
C VAL A 235 -17.17 5.36 8.10
N PHE A 236 -16.71 4.15 7.75
CA PHE A 236 -16.76 3.65 6.38
C PHE A 236 -18.18 3.50 5.87
N ILE A 237 -19.07 2.86 6.65
CA ILE A 237 -20.49 2.68 6.30
C ILE A 237 -21.15 4.03 6.09
N ARG A 238 -20.90 4.99 6.97
CA ARG A 238 -21.43 6.36 6.86
C ARG A 238 -20.98 7.04 5.57
N LEU A 239 -19.68 6.98 5.25
CA LEU A 239 -19.13 7.63 4.06
C LEU A 239 -19.56 6.96 2.75
N VAL A 240 -19.62 5.63 2.74
CA VAL A 240 -20.04 4.85 1.56
C VAL A 240 -21.56 4.88 1.39
N GLY A 241 -22.31 4.84 2.49
CA GLY A 241 -23.78 4.94 2.48
C GLY A 241 -24.24 6.25 1.83
N HIS A 242 -23.70 7.39 2.24
CA HIS A 242 -23.98 8.67 1.59
C HIS A 242 -23.60 8.68 0.10
N SER A 243 -22.48 8.06 -0.26
CA SER A 243 -22.06 7.96 -1.66
C SER A 243 -22.99 7.12 -2.53
N ILE A 244 -23.67 6.12 -1.97
CA ILE A 244 -24.67 5.30 -2.68
C ILE A 244 -25.96 6.08 -2.83
N GLU A 245 -26.45 6.73 -1.78
CA GLU A 245 -27.67 7.54 -1.80
C GLU A 245 -27.56 8.70 -2.80
N ASP A 246 -26.40 9.38 -2.84
CA ASP A 246 -26.13 10.43 -3.83
C ASP A 246 -26.13 9.86 -5.25
N ALA A 247 -25.52 8.69 -5.47
CA ALA A 247 -25.49 8.06 -6.80
C ALA A 247 -26.89 7.59 -7.28
N GLU A 248 -27.75 7.19 -6.36
CA GLU A 248 -29.15 6.83 -6.67
C GLU A 248 -30.00 8.06 -6.97
N ARG A 249 -29.84 9.15 -6.22
CA ARG A 249 -30.52 10.43 -6.49
C ARG A 249 -30.21 10.98 -7.89
N PHE A 250 -28.93 10.96 -8.30
CA PHE A 250 -28.53 11.39 -9.65
C PHE A 250 -29.10 10.51 -10.77
N LYS A 251 -29.33 9.21 -10.51
CA LYS A 251 -30.02 8.33 -11.48
C LYS A 251 -31.52 8.64 -11.62
N ASP A 252 -32.16 8.90 -10.50
CA ASP A 252 -33.61 9.23 -10.50
C ASP A 252 -33.88 10.61 -11.10
N GLU A 253 -33.01 11.59 -10.92
CA GLU A 253 -33.10 12.90 -11.55
C GLU A 253 -32.80 12.84 -13.05
N GLY A 254 -31.86 11.99 -13.49
CA GLY A 254 -31.56 11.78 -14.92
C GLY A 254 -32.66 11.08 -15.69
N VAL A 255 -33.45 10.23 -15.03
CA VAL A 255 -34.60 9.56 -15.67
C VAL A 255 -35.80 10.49 -15.85
N LYS A 256 -35.99 11.46 -14.94
CA LYS A 256 -37.10 12.44 -15.05
C LYS A 256 -36.93 13.46 -16.17
N HIS A 257 -35.71 13.73 -16.63
CA HIS A 257 -35.47 14.62 -17.76
C HIS A 257 -35.52 13.95 -19.13
N SER A 258 -35.55 12.62 -19.20
CA SER A 258 -35.69 11.88 -20.46
C SER A 258 -37.14 11.45 -20.79
N GLU A 259 -38.11 11.73 -19.93
CA GLU A 259 -39.55 11.46 -20.16
C GLU A 259 -40.35 12.73 -20.51
N GLU A 260 -39.71 13.91 -20.55
CA GLU A 260 -40.30 15.20 -20.91
C GLU A 260 -39.84 15.76 -22.28
N GLU A 261 -39.12 15.00 -23.09
CA GLU A 261 -38.83 15.28 -24.50
C GLU A 261 -39.56 14.18 -25.34
#